data_644d8363b3cf4a6a9ee215af282c2514
#
_entry.id   644d8363b3cf4a6a9ee215af282c2514
#
_cell.length_a   1.000
_cell.length_b   1.000
_cell.length_c   1.000
_cell.angle_alpha   90.00
_cell.angle_beta   90.00
_cell.angle_gamma   90.00
#
_symmetry.space_group_name_H-M   'P 1'
#
loop_
_entity.id
_entity.type
_entity.pdbx_description
1 polymer ?
#
loop_
_entity_poly.entity_id
_entity_poly.type
_entity_poly.pdbx_seq_one_letter_code
_entity_poly.pdbx_strand_id
1 'polypeptide(L)'
;MNTETTANKTFSPAESLISTTTPDSHITYANDSFCDIAGYTSGELIGEPHNLVRHSDMPNAAFEQMWSYLASGKSWMGLVKNKCKGEEHYWVSAFVTPIKDENGDIIEFQSVRSKPSEAQIDRASSLYKKMNNNINSHVHRFSVAKTTLGLSIANLVSLPLLLLSSTNIMLQLGVLASINVVSLFCLLRQHQRYKTVCMLAKSSYDNEIMEVPYTGYKDDYSQIELALLMKDAELRAVSARAEDTTSQILVSAEEEFATIQSISESIDAQCSETEQVATAVEELTHSINEVSSSASASSKLTSEASLQSKEGLESISETINVVDALAAELVESQEVINQLAQDSHKIESILEVISTISDQTNLLALNAAIEAARAGEAGRGFAVVADEVRNLASKTGSSANEIHSMIDQLQTTARKAVDTMEKGGQLSEQCKQQANQTGNVLEQIFDKLEKVTDSSHQIAVAVDEQSEVTQEVNMNVVKIRELALATATTSSHSIERTSKLVSDIEQLQRLMKQFTQA
;
A
#
# COMPACT_ATOMS: atom_id res chain seq x y z
N MET A 1 34.82 61.73 4.11
CA MET A 1 34.21 60.39 3.96
C MET A 1 33.11 60.54 2.92
N ASN A 2 33.35 59.97 1.72
CA ASN A 2 32.40 59.98 0.60
C ASN A 2 31.17 59.20 1.01
N THR A 3 30.04 59.86 1.13
CA THR A 3 28.75 59.19 1.15
C THR A 3 28.44 58.74 -0.26
N GLU A 4 28.86 57.53 -0.63
CA GLU A 4 28.30 56.88 -1.81
C GLU A 4 26.78 56.83 -1.65
N THR A 5 26.07 57.57 -2.48
CA THR A 5 24.62 57.50 -2.59
C THR A 5 24.28 56.17 -3.20
N THR A 6 24.07 55.15 -2.35
CA THR A 6 23.54 53.85 -2.77
C THR A 6 22.19 54.06 -3.47
N ALA A 7 21.94 53.32 -4.55
CA ALA A 7 20.76 53.49 -5.37
C ALA A 7 19.49 53.19 -4.53
N ASN A 8 18.49 54.09 -4.66
CA ASN A 8 17.20 53.89 -4.03
C ASN A 8 16.32 53.00 -4.92
N LYS A 9 16.13 51.76 -4.52
CA LYS A 9 15.22 50.81 -5.18
C LYS A 9 13.79 51.17 -4.86
N THR A 10 12.91 51.15 -5.85
CA THR A 10 11.50 51.54 -5.68
C THR A 10 10.58 50.40 -6.09
N PHE A 11 9.37 50.36 -5.54
CA PHE A 11 8.32 49.40 -5.85
C PHE A 11 7.02 50.12 -6.18
N SER A 12 6.02 49.40 -6.70
CA SER A 12 4.73 49.97 -7.08
C SER A 12 3.94 50.45 -5.84
N PRO A 13 3.23 51.60 -5.92
CA PRO A 13 2.34 52.00 -4.83
C PRO A 13 1.22 51.00 -4.53
N ALA A 14 0.86 50.15 -5.51
CA ALA A 14 -0.14 49.09 -5.35
C ALA A 14 0.41 47.83 -4.62
N GLU A 15 1.73 47.70 -4.50
CA GLU A 15 2.36 46.57 -3.84
C GLU A 15 2.43 46.80 -2.34
N SER A 16 2.12 45.76 -1.58
CA SER A 16 2.28 45.70 -0.13
C SER A 16 3.38 44.69 0.23
N LEU A 17 4.38 45.17 1.01
CA LEU A 17 5.47 44.30 1.48
C LEU A 17 5.08 43.77 2.86
N ILE A 18 4.79 42.46 2.94
CA ILE A 18 4.26 41.83 4.15
C ILE A 18 5.33 40.92 4.75
N SER A 19 5.52 41.04 6.07
CA SER A 19 6.26 40.05 6.84
C SER A 19 5.66 39.86 8.21
N THR A 20 5.82 38.65 8.78
CA THR A 20 5.53 38.39 10.18
C THR A 20 6.78 37.94 10.91
N THR A 21 6.84 38.18 12.21
CA THR A 21 7.95 37.77 13.05
C THR A 21 7.46 37.21 14.38
N THR A 22 8.24 36.32 14.96
CA THR A 22 8.09 35.92 16.36
C THR A 22 8.20 37.12 17.32
N PRO A 23 7.80 37.01 18.57
CA PRO A 23 7.98 38.09 19.57
C PRO A 23 9.42 38.52 19.79
N ASP A 24 10.39 37.65 19.51
CA ASP A 24 11.85 37.92 19.54
C ASP A 24 12.40 38.37 18.17
N SER A 25 11.50 38.76 17.23
CA SER A 25 11.84 39.43 15.98
C SER A 25 12.48 38.54 14.90
N HIS A 26 12.32 37.20 14.95
CA HIS A 26 12.71 36.32 13.86
C HIS A 26 11.59 36.22 12.82
N ILE A 27 11.93 36.32 11.54
CA ILE A 27 10.96 36.33 10.44
C ILE A 27 10.31 34.94 10.33
N THR A 28 8.98 34.89 10.39
CA THR A 28 8.19 33.66 10.22
C THR A 28 7.50 33.58 8.87
N TYR A 29 7.24 34.73 8.23
CA TYR A 29 6.65 34.84 6.91
C TYR A 29 7.17 36.09 6.19
N ALA A 30 7.31 36.00 4.86
CA ALA A 30 7.64 37.09 3.96
C ALA A 30 6.95 36.82 2.62
N ASN A 31 6.14 37.80 2.12
CA ASN A 31 5.55 37.66 0.79
C ASN A 31 6.55 37.92 -0.31
N ASP A 32 6.23 37.50 -1.56
CA ASP A 32 7.12 37.61 -2.70
C ASP A 32 7.56 39.05 -2.97
N SER A 33 6.65 40.03 -2.88
CA SER A 33 6.99 41.45 -3.05
C SER A 33 8.03 41.94 -2.05
N PHE A 34 8.02 41.45 -0.81
CA PHE A 34 9.04 41.79 0.17
C PHE A 34 10.37 41.10 -0.13
N CYS A 35 10.34 39.84 -0.56
CA CYS A 35 11.53 39.10 -1.00
C CYS A 35 12.19 39.81 -2.19
N ASP A 36 11.41 40.17 -3.20
CA ASP A 36 11.88 40.79 -4.45
C ASP A 36 12.55 42.15 -4.22
N ILE A 37 11.92 43.04 -3.42
CA ILE A 37 12.50 44.35 -3.13
C ILE A 37 13.76 44.25 -2.27
N ALA A 38 13.75 43.37 -1.28
CA ALA A 38 14.88 43.15 -0.38
C ALA A 38 16.04 42.37 -1.04
N GLY A 39 15.78 41.65 -2.13
CA GLY A 39 16.77 40.86 -2.85
C GLY A 39 17.15 39.55 -2.15
N TYR A 40 16.27 39.02 -1.33
CA TYR A 40 16.42 37.73 -0.62
C TYR A 40 15.38 36.75 -1.09
N THR A 41 15.68 35.47 -1.07
CA THR A 41 14.68 34.42 -1.18
C THR A 41 13.94 34.23 0.14
N SER A 42 12.74 33.70 0.12
CA SER A 42 11.97 33.40 1.33
C SER A 42 12.75 32.49 2.30
N GLY A 43 13.45 31.46 1.77
CA GLY A 43 14.29 30.56 2.56
C GLY A 43 15.51 31.22 3.22
N GLU A 44 15.97 32.38 2.71
CA GLU A 44 17.06 33.16 3.32
C GLU A 44 16.55 34.15 4.38
N LEU A 45 15.26 34.47 4.38
CA LEU A 45 14.65 35.39 5.33
C LEU A 45 14.01 34.68 6.50
N ILE A 46 13.35 33.55 6.29
CA ILE A 46 12.66 32.82 7.34
C ILE A 46 13.65 32.27 8.36
N GLY A 47 13.38 32.57 9.65
CA GLY A 47 14.24 32.20 10.75
C GLY A 47 15.34 33.22 11.07
N GLU A 48 15.57 34.19 10.18
CA GLU A 48 16.56 35.25 10.43
C GLU A 48 15.97 36.42 11.21
N PRO A 49 16.79 37.13 12.02
CA PRO A 49 16.34 38.32 12.71
C PRO A 49 15.95 39.43 11.71
N HIS A 50 14.82 40.11 11.94
CA HIS A 50 14.29 41.15 11.05
C HIS A 50 15.26 42.33 10.85
N ASN A 51 16.19 42.56 11.77
CA ASN A 51 17.22 43.60 11.65
C ASN A 51 18.23 43.33 10.49
N LEU A 52 18.17 42.14 9.86
CA LEU A 52 18.90 41.79 8.64
C LEU A 52 18.72 42.86 7.55
N VAL A 53 17.53 43.40 7.39
CA VAL A 53 17.19 44.42 6.38
C VAL A 53 17.31 45.86 6.91
N ARG A 54 17.76 46.08 8.13
CA ARG A 54 17.87 47.43 8.70
C ARG A 54 19.03 48.22 8.04
N HIS A 55 18.72 49.45 7.60
CA HIS A 55 19.77 50.38 7.12
C HIS A 55 20.42 51.13 8.30
N SER A 56 21.74 51.40 8.18
CA SER A 56 22.53 52.07 9.20
C SER A 56 22.12 53.54 9.50
N ASP A 57 21.50 54.20 8.52
CA ASP A 57 21.02 55.58 8.69
C ASP A 57 19.81 55.72 9.62
N MET A 58 19.14 54.59 9.95
CA MET A 58 17.98 54.60 10.82
C MET A 58 18.37 54.88 12.27
N PRO A 59 17.79 55.94 12.90
CA PRO A 59 18.11 56.29 14.28
C PRO A 59 17.63 55.23 15.27
N ASN A 60 18.45 54.94 16.27
CA ASN A 60 18.05 53.98 17.33
C ASN A 60 16.76 54.38 18.01
N ALA A 61 16.56 55.70 18.27
CA ALA A 61 15.36 56.22 18.94
C ALA A 61 14.05 55.87 18.20
N ALA A 62 14.06 55.75 16.86
CA ALA A 62 12.86 55.34 16.09
C ALA A 62 12.50 53.88 16.37
N PHE A 63 13.49 52.98 16.47
CA PHE A 63 13.26 51.57 16.81
C PHE A 63 12.94 51.38 18.31
N GLU A 64 13.56 52.12 19.20
CA GLU A 64 13.24 52.10 20.63
C GLU A 64 11.77 52.49 20.84
N GLN A 65 11.32 53.53 20.15
CA GLN A 65 9.90 53.90 20.15
C GLN A 65 9.02 52.79 19.59
N MET A 66 9.35 52.22 18.46
CA MET A 66 8.61 51.10 17.85
C MET A 66 8.44 49.96 18.86
N TRP A 67 9.53 49.48 19.45
CA TRP A 67 9.48 48.39 20.41
C TRP A 67 8.69 48.75 21.67
N SER A 68 8.78 49.97 22.13
CA SER A 68 7.96 50.44 23.27
C SER A 68 6.47 50.39 22.98
N TYR A 69 6.04 50.74 21.75
CA TYR A 69 4.63 50.65 21.32
C TYR A 69 4.20 49.19 21.22
N LEU A 70 4.98 48.35 20.53
CA LEU A 70 4.67 46.94 20.33
C LEU A 70 4.59 46.19 21.66
N ALA A 71 5.53 46.41 22.57
CA ALA A 71 5.53 45.81 23.90
C ALA A 71 4.33 46.22 24.75
N SER A 72 3.78 47.45 24.53
CA SER A 72 2.56 47.92 25.16
C SER A 72 1.27 47.41 24.47
N GLY A 73 1.39 46.54 23.45
CA GLY A 73 0.28 45.99 22.70
C GLY A 73 -0.37 46.96 21.71
N LYS A 74 0.34 48.06 21.35
CA LYS A 74 -0.12 49.07 20.40
C LYS A 74 0.57 48.91 19.04
N SER A 75 -0.15 49.25 17.98
CA SER A 75 0.41 49.32 16.63
C SER A 75 1.33 50.51 16.50
N TRP A 76 2.32 50.41 15.62
CA TRP A 76 3.28 51.48 15.31
C TRP A 76 3.28 51.76 13.81
N MET A 77 3.33 53.02 13.44
CA MET A 77 3.51 53.49 12.08
C MET A 77 4.78 54.34 11.99
N GLY A 78 5.61 54.12 10.98
CA GLY A 78 6.83 54.89 10.79
C GLY A 78 7.47 54.72 9.43
N LEU A 79 8.25 55.74 9.05
CA LEU A 79 9.06 55.69 7.82
C LEU A 79 10.36 54.98 8.12
N VAL A 80 10.66 53.91 7.35
CA VAL A 80 11.84 53.06 7.56
C VAL A 80 12.67 53.02 6.31
N LYS A 81 13.96 53.21 6.45
CA LYS A 81 14.96 52.96 5.41
C LYS A 81 15.55 51.57 5.64
N ASN A 82 15.38 50.71 4.64
CA ASN A 82 15.90 49.34 4.66
C ASN A 82 17.05 49.19 3.68
N LYS A 83 17.95 48.24 3.93
CA LYS A 83 18.98 47.81 2.98
C LYS A 83 18.51 46.55 2.23
N CYS A 84 18.91 46.44 0.96
CA CYS A 84 18.81 45.21 0.20
C CYS A 84 19.97 44.25 0.53
N LYS A 85 19.95 43.05 0.01
CA LYS A 85 21.07 42.08 0.07
C LYS A 85 22.34 42.62 -0.58
N GLY A 86 22.18 43.52 -1.57
CA GLY A 86 23.28 44.28 -2.19
C GLY A 86 23.53 45.62 -1.51
N GLU A 87 24.09 46.59 -2.28
CA GLU A 87 24.39 47.95 -1.79
C GLU A 87 23.22 48.91 -1.92
N GLU A 88 22.08 48.44 -2.47
CA GLU A 88 20.87 49.24 -2.65
C GLU A 88 20.08 49.38 -1.33
N HIS A 89 19.22 50.42 -1.30
CA HIS A 89 18.29 50.62 -0.19
C HIS A 89 16.91 50.98 -0.72
N TYR A 90 15.89 50.83 0.14
CA TYR A 90 14.53 51.23 -0.15
C TYR A 90 13.85 51.85 1.07
N TRP A 91 12.90 52.74 0.81
CA TRP A 91 12.10 53.37 1.83
C TRP A 91 10.70 52.77 1.88
N VAL A 92 10.18 52.61 3.10
CA VAL A 92 8.84 52.09 3.35
C VAL A 92 8.11 52.94 4.41
N SER A 93 6.82 53.10 4.24
CA SER A 93 5.92 53.46 5.33
C SER A 93 5.45 52.17 5.97
N ALA A 94 6.03 51.83 7.12
CA ALA A 94 5.78 50.56 7.82
C ALA A 94 4.65 50.78 8.83
N PHE A 95 3.65 49.88 8.76
CA PHE A 95 2.68 49.65 9.81
C PHE A 95 3.01 48.32 10.46
N VAL A 96 3.25 48.33 11.77
CA VAL A 96 3.61 47.14 12.55
C VAL A 96 2.58 46.97 13.67
N THR A 97 1.98 45.81 13.79
CA THR A 97 0.96 45.51 14.76
C THR A 97 1.25 44.20 15.50
N PRO A 98 1.07 44.15 16.84
CA PRO A 98 1.14 42.90 17.58
C PRO A 98 -0.14 42.10 17.38
N ILE A 99 0.01 40.82 17.00
CA ILE A 99 -1.07 39.84 16.99
C ILE A 99 -1.07 39.11 18.31
N LYS A 100 -2.23 39.00 18.92
CA LYS A 100 -2.42 38.41 20.26
C LYS A 100 -3.24 37.12 20.13
N ASP A 101 -2.96 36.21 21.05
CA ASP A 101 -3.80 35.02 21.23
C ASP A 101 -5.09 35.33 22.01
N GLU A 102 -5.89 34.30 22.27
CA GLU A 102 -7.14 34.42 23.05
C GLU A 102 -6.91 34.86 24.50
N ASN A 103 -5.71 34.67 25.05
CA ASN A 103 -5.31 35.07 26.40
C ASN A 103 -4.81 36.50 26.45
N GLY A 104 -4.58 37.13 25.28
CA GLY A 104 -4.04 38.48 25.16
C GLY A 104 -2.52 38.55 25.09
N ASP A 105 -1.83 37.38 25.02
CA ASP A 105 -0.39 37.31 24.88
C ASP A 105 0.03 37.55 23.41
N ILE A 106 1.12 38.29 23.22
CA ILE A 106 1.62 38.59 21.88
C ILE A 106 2.30 37.33 21.32
N ILE A 107 1.75 36.78 20.23
CA ILE A 107 2.26 35.58 19.57
C ILE A 107 3.10 35.92 18.32
N GLU A 108 2.85 37.11 17.72
CA GLU A 108 3.46 37.47 16.43
C GLU A 108 3.43 38.99 16.28
N PHE A 109 4.42 39.55 15.53
CA PHE A 109 4.33 40.90 14.99
C PHE A 109 4.13 40.83 13.49
N GLN A 110 3.05 41.46 13.03
CA GLN A 110 2.78 41.61 11.59
C GLN A 110 3.24 42.99 11.12
N SER A 111 3.94 43.03 10.01
CA SER A 111 4.36 44.29 9.38
C SER A 111 3.86 44.34 7.94
N VAL A 112 3.06 45.35 7.62
CA VAL A 112 2.62 45.68 6.28
C VAL A 112 3.23 47.03 5.90
N ARG A 113 3.88 47.09 4.76
CA ARG A 113 4.63 48.26 4.31
C ARG A 113 4.12 48.72 2.96
N SER A 114 3.90 50.01 2.82
CA SER A 114 3.53 50.68 1.57
C SER A 114 4.64 51.64 1.12
N LYS A 115 4.59 52.06 -0.14
CA LYS A 115 5.53 53.03 -0.69
C LYS A 115 5.23 54.44 -0.14
N PRO A 116 6.20 55.10 0.54
CA PRO A 116 6.04 56.48 0.97
C PRO A 116 6.17 57.48 -0.18
N SER A 117 5.60 58.67 0.00
CA SER A 117 5.80 59.77 -0.98
C SER A 117 7.22 60.33 -0.83
N GLU A 118 7.76 60.93 -1.91
CA GLU A 118 9.05 61.60 -1.90
C GLU A 118 9.14 62.69 -0.85
N ALA A 119 8.07 63.48 -0.64
CA ALA A 119 7.99 64.49 0.40
C ALA A 119 8.10 63.91 1.82
N GLN A 120 7.56 62.69 2.08
CA GLN A 120 7.72 61.97 3.34
C GLN A 120 9.17 61.48 3.52
N ILE A 121 9.77 60.95 2.48
CA ILE A 121 11.17 60.48 2.47
C ILE A 121 12.10 61.65 2.83
N ASP A 122 11.97 62.81 2.19
CA ASP A 122 12.80 63.99 2.41
C ASP A 122 12.66 64.49 3.87
N ARG A 123 11.45 64.57 4.41
CA ARG A 123 11.17 64.97 5.80
C ARG A 123 11.79 63.98 6.80
N ALA A 124 11.58 62.67 6.55
CA ALA A 124 12.15 61.63 7.41
C ALA A 124 13.68 61.63 7.38
N SER A 125 14.27 61.69 6.19
CA SER A 125 15.74 61.75 6.00
C SER A 125 16.34 62.94 6.73
N SER A 126 15.73 64.13 6.57
CA SER A 126 16.14 65.35 7.29
C SER A 126 16.04 65.22 8.82
N LEU A 127 14.93 64.65 9.31
CA LEU A 127 14.72 64.44 10.76
C LEU A 127 15.74 63.41 11.28
N TYR A 128 15.90 62.27 10.63
CA TYR A 128 16.80 61.19 11.07
C TYR A 128 18.28 61.62 11.06
N LYS A 129 18.69 62.43 10.10
CA LYS A 129 20.03 63.01 10.07
C LYS A 129 20.24 63.95 11.29
N LYS A 130 19.23 64.75 11.70
CA LYS A 130 19.31 65.60 12.89
C LYS A 130 19.38 64.75 14.16
N MET A 131 18.57 63.68 14.26
CA MET A 131 18.54 62.75 15.40
C MET A 131 19.88 62.05 15.57
N ASN A 132 20.48 61.52 14.49
CA ASN A 132 21.79 60.83 14.52
C ASN A 132 22.93 61.76 14.91
N ASN A 133 22.83 63.07 14.60
CA ASN A 133 23.84 64.06 14.95
C ASN A 133 23.60 64.69 16.33
N ASN A 134 22.66 64.17 17.15
CA ASN A 134 22.28 64.72 18.46
C ASN A 134 21.87 66.20 18.43
N ILE A 135 21.42 66.69 17.26
CA ILE A 135 20.91 68.04 17.12
C ILE A 135 19.48 68.06 17.72
N ASN A 136 19.19 69.04 18.57
CA ASN A 136 17.87 69.14 19.20
C ASN A 136 16.77 69.26 18.12
N SER A 137 16.01 68.17 17.93
CA SER A 137 15.00 68.03 16.87
C SER A 137 13.60 68.41 17.39
N HIS A 138 13.48 68.94 18.63
CA HIS A 138 12.19 69.39 19.18
C HIS A 138 11.66 70.58 18.37
N VAL A 139 10.72 70.29 17.48
CA VAL A 139 9.91 71.31 16.83
C VAL A 139 8.78 71.69 17.83
N HIS A 140 8.71 73.00 18.16
CA HIS A 140 7.67 73.48 19.08
C HIS A 140 6.29 73.32 18.43
N ARG A 141 5.35 72.74 19.16
CA ARG A 141 3.97 72.55 18.64
C ARG A 141 3.29 73.91 18.62
N PHE A 142 2.89 74.39 17.43
CA PHE A 142 2.12 75.60 17.25
C PHE A 142 0.63 75.31 17.42
N SER A 143 0.02 75.83 18.50
CA SER A 143 -1.39 75.62 18.80
C SER A 143 -2.24 76.73 18.15
N VAL A 144 -2.87 76.43 17.01
CA VAL A 144 -3.76 77.34 16.27
C VAL A 144 -4.91 77.80 17.21
N ALA A 145 -5.48 76.88 17.98
CA ALA A 145 -6.56 77.20 18.91
C ALA A 145 -6.15 78.19 20.01
N LYS A 146 -4.92 78.08 20.58
CA LYS A 146 -4.40 79.06 21.57
C LYS A 146 -4.14 80.42 20.88
N THR A 147 -3.68 80.46 19.66
CA THR A 147 -3.39 81.69 18.91
C THR A 147 -4.69 82.43 18.60
N THR A 148 -5.71 81.72 18.10
CA THR A 148 -7.02 82.31 17.83
C THR A 148 -7.72 82.80 19.09
N LEU A 149 -7.62 82.09 20.21
CA LEU A 149 -8.11 82.50 21.49
C LEU A 149 -7.37 83.73 22.01
N GLY A 150 -6.03 83.81 21.85
CA GLY A 150 -5.20 84.97 22.21
C GLY A 150 -5.57 86.24 21.41
N LEU A 151 -5.77 86.09 20.13
CA LEU A 151 -6.24 87.20 19.28
C LEU A 151 -7.64 87.68 19.62
N SER A 152 -8.54 86.78 20.01
CA SER A 152 -9.89 87.19 20.51
C SER A 152 -9.85 87.93 21.85
N ILE A 153 -8.98 87.50 22.72
CA ILE A 153 -8.77 88.22 24.03
C ILE A 153 -8.12 89.58 23.73
N ALA A 154 -7.17 89.70 22.84
CA ALA A 154 -6.56 90.96 22.45
C ALA A 154 -7.59 91.93 21.84
N ASN A 155 -8.54 91.41 21.04
CA ASN A 155 -9.64 92.18 20.51
C ASN A 155 -10.59 92.69 21.62
N LEU A 156 -10.84 91.86 22.63
CA LEU A 156 -11.63 92.25 23.79
C LEU A 156 -10.96 93.34 24.66
N VAL A 157 -9.61 93.27 24.77
CA VAL A 157 -8.83 94.28 25.56
C VAL A 157 -8.71 95.60 24.79
N SER A 158 -8.75 95.63 23.48
CA SER A 158 -8.74 96.85 22.71
C SER A 158 -10.02 97.66 22.82
N LEU A 159 -11.08 97.05 23.27
CA LEU A 159 -12.40 97.72 23.50
C LEU A 159 -12.36 98.88 24.53
N PRO A 160 -11.74 98.78 25.65
CA PRO A 160 -11.69 99.90 26.62
C PRO A 160 -10.82 101.08 26.18
N LEU A 161 -9.83 100.81 25.28
CA LEU A 161 -9.01 101.90 24.73
C LEU A 161 -9.79 102.80 23.74
N LEU A 162 -10.79 102.28 23.09
CA LEU A 162 -11.72 103.05 22.27
C LEU A 162 -12.68 103.93 23.11
N LEU A 163 -12.89 103.60 24.36
CA LEU A 163 -13.74 104.36 25.31
C LEU A 163 -13.18 105.74 25.76
N LEU A 164 -11.90 106.01 25.46
CA LEU A 164 -11.20 107.23 25.81
C LEU A 164 -11.39 108.39 24.80
N SER A 165 -12.09 108.22 23.71
CA SER A 165 -12.34 109.28 22.68
C SER A 165 -13.84 109.54 22.48
N SER A 166 -14.25 110.70 22.94
CA SER A 166 -15.50 111.46 23.03
C SER A 166 -16.73 111.10 22.14
N THR A 167 -17.94 111.27 22.77
CA THR A 167 -19.32 111.56 22.31
C THR A 167 -20.10 110.44 21.61
N ASN A 168 -21.32 110.13 22.13
CA ASN A 168 -22.35 109.17 21.67
C ASN A 168 -21.85 107.73 21.35
N ILE A 169 -20.78 107.50 21.79
CA ILE A 169 -20.05 106.24 21.61
C ILE A 169 -20.62 105.08 22.48
N MET A 170 -21.42 105.42 23.53
CA MET A 170 -21.93 104.43 24.46
C MET A 170 -22.84 103.37 23.85
N LEU A 171 -23.66 103.70 22.89
CA LEU A 171 -24.53 102.71 22.17
C LEU A 171 -23.74 101.88 21.18
N GLN A 172 -22.80 102.49 20.46
CA GLN A 172 -21.95 101.79 19.48
C GLN A 172 -20.98 100.83 20.22
N LEU A 173 -20.44 101.25 21.35
CA LEU A 173 -19.59 100.46 22.25
C LEU A 173 -20.34 99.30 22.87
N GLY A 174 -21.60 99.52 23.29
CA GLY A 174 -22.43 98.45 23.83
C GLY A 174 -22.75 97.34 22.79
N VAL A 175 -22.98 97.75 21.56
CA VAL A 175 -23.19 96.76 20.45
C VAL A 175 -21.87 96.04 20.12
N LEU A 176 -20.76 96.78 20.05
CA LEU A 176 -19.44 96.17 19.78
C LEU A 176 -19.03 95.22 20.91
N ALA A 177 -19.27 95.55 22.13
CA ALA A 177 -19.02 94.70 23.30
C ALA A 177 -19.90 93.42 23.26
N SER A 178 -21.16 93.55 22.96
CA SER A 178 -22.06 92.38 22.84
C SER A 178 -21.63 91.44 21.73
N ILE A 179 -21.21 91.98 20.58
CA ILE A 179 -20.69 91.16 19.46
C ILE A 179 -19.39 90.39 19.88
N ASN A 180 -18.50 91.10 20.60
CA ASN A 180 -17.25 90.45 21.07
C ASN A 180 -17.51 89.40 22.16
N VAL A 181 -18.47 89.61 23.03
CA VAL A 181 -18.89 88.63 24.04
C VAL A 181 -19.48 87.36 23.34
N VAL A 182 -20.36 87.57 22.39
CA VAL A 182 -20.91 86.42 21.58
C VAL A 182 -19.82 85.73 20.79
N SER A 183 -18.89 86.48 20.20
CA SER A 183 -17.73 85.93 19.47
C SER A 183 -16.85 85.06 20.36
N LEU A 184 -16.53 85.63 21.57
CA LEU A 184 -15.74 84.91 22.58
C LEU A 184 -16.46 83.62 23.06
N PHE A 185 -17.76 83.69 23.28
CA PHE A 185 -18.56 82.50 23.66
C PHE A 185 -18.55 81.43 22.58
N CYS A 186 -18.71 81.81 21.30
CA CYS A 186 -18.64 80.91 20.18
C CYS A 186 -17.24 80.32 20.06
N LEU A 187 -16.17 81.08 20.21
CA LEU A 187 -14.78 80.62 20.16
C LEU A 187 -14.47 79.64 21.29
N LEU A 188 -14.93 79.92 22.51
CA LEU A 188 -14.76 79.00 23.65
C LEU A 188 -15.47 77.67 23.44
N ARG A 189 -16.68 77.72 22.89
CA ARG A 189 -17.46 76.53 22.57
C ARG A 189 -16.80 75.72 21.43
N GLN A 190 -16.28 76.39 20.40
CA GLN A 190 -15.51 75.78 19.33
C GLN A 190 -14.21 75.15 19.82
N HIS A 191 -13.49 75.85 20.72
CA HIS A 191 -12.29 75.36 21.34
C HIS A 191 -12.54 74.08 22.17
N GLN A 192 -13.64 74.01 22.92
CA GLN A 192 -14.02 72.80 23.67
C GLN A 192 -14.26 71.62 22.75
N ARG A 193 -15.03 71.81 21.64
CA ARG A 193 -15.26 70.76 20.66
C ARG A 193 -13.97 70.33 19.98
N TYR A 194 -13.14 71.30 19.60
CA TYR A 194 -11.83 71.04 18.98
C TYR A 194 -10.94 70.20 19.90
N LYS A 195 -10.86 70.58 21.22
CA LYS A 195 -10.13 69.80 22.21
C LYS A 195 -10.65 68.37 22.33
N THR A 196 -11.96 68.16 22.18
CA THR A 196 -12.54 66.79 22.19
C THR A 196 -12.10 65.99 20.97
N VAL A 197 -12.06 66.59 19.80
CA VAL A 197 -11.58 65.94 18.55
C VAL A 197 -10.10 65.62 18.64
N CYS A 198 -9.27 66.53 19.14
CA CYS A 198 -7.85 66.27 19.39
C CYS A 198 -7.63 65.14 20.42
N MET A 199 -8.42 65.08 21.49
CA MET A 199 -8.35 63.98 22.43
C MET A 199 -8.76 62.65 21.80
N LEU A 200 -9.78 62.63 20.93
CA LEU A 200 -10.21 61.46 20.18
C LEU A 200 -9.10 61.00 19.23
N ALA A 201 -8.51 61.94 18.49
CA ALA A 201 -7.37 61.63 17.60
C ALA A 201 -6.18 61.07 18.39
N LYS A 202 -5.85 61.70 19.52
CA LYS A 202 -4.78 61.23 20.41
C LYS A 202 -5.07 59.84 21.00
N SER A 203 -6.32 59.55 21.34
CA SER A 203 -6.70 58.19 21.81
C SER A 203 -6.65 57.15 20.71
N SER A 204 -6.86 57.55 19.45
CA SER A 204 -6.73 56.65 18.29
C SER A 204 -5.26 56.40 17.94
N TYR A 205 -4.47 57.46 17.81
CA TYR A 205 -3.03 57.34 17.54
C TYR A 205 -2.30 58.59 18.01
N ASP A 206 -1.21 58.42 18.80
CA ASP A 206 -0.38 59.49 19.34
C ASP A 206 1.11 59.16 19.09
N ASN A 207 1.76 59.87 18.17
CA ASN A 207 3.16 59.67 17.83
C ASN A 207 3.81 61.03 17.45
N GLU A 208 4.35 61.71 18.45
CA GLU A 208 4.94 63.05 18.26
C GLU A 208 6.12 63.05 17.26
N ILE A 209 6.88 61.96 17.16
CA ILE A 209 8.04 61.89 16.25
C ILE A 209 7.56 61.83 14.79
N MET A 210 6.44 61.14 14.53
CA MET A 210 5.92 60.91 13.19
C MET A 210 4.95 61.99 12.67
N GLU A 211 4.56 62.96 13.53
CA GLU A 211 3.72 64.06 13.10
C GLU A 211 4.37 64.80 11.90
N VAL A 212 5.57 65.35 12.08
CA VAL A 212 6.26 66.12 11.04
C VAL A 212 6.59 65.33 9.80
N PRO A 213 7.12 64.11 9.87
CA PRO A 213 7.35 63.27 8.68
C PRO A 213 6.13 63.05 7.81
N TYR A 214 4.97 62.78 8.43
CA TYR A 214 3.73 62.48 7.66
C TYR A 214 2.99 63.75 7.23
N THR A 215 2.80 64.73 8.11
CA THR A 215 1.92 65.89 7.87
C THR A 215 2.69 67.14 7.43
N GLY A 216 3.98 67.24 7.73
CA GLY A 216 4.80 68.41 7.47
C GLY A 216 4.68 69.48 8.57
N TYR A 217 3.77 69.34 9.53
CA TYR A 217 3.46 70.30 10.57
C TYR A 217 3.56 69.65 11.96
N LYS A 218 3.67 70.52 12.98
CA LYS A 218 3.54 70.12 14.40
C LYS A 218 2.58 71.06 15.10
N ASP A 219 1.32 70.88 14.87
CA ASP A 219 0.23 71.68 15.46
C ASP A 219 -0.91 70.76 15.91
N ASP A 220 -2.02 71.37 16.37
CA ASP A 220 -3.18 70.63 16.82
C ASP A 220 -3.89 69.86 15.67
N TYR A 221 -3.76 70.32 14.42
CA TYR A 221 -4.33 69.66 13.24
C TYR A 221 -3.47 68.49 12.77
N SER A 222 -2.15 68.62 12.85
CA SER A 222 -1.23 67.53 12.46
C SER A 222 -1.47 66.25 13.28
N GLN A 223 -1.90 66.37 14.52
CA GLN A 223 -2.27 65.22 15.35
C GLN A 223 -3.52 64.50 14.86
N ILE A 224 -4.54 65.30 14.39
CA ILE A 224 -5.76 64.71 13.81
C ILE A 224 -5.44 64.07 12.45
N GLU A 225 -4.67 64.76 11.63
CA GLU A 225 -4.22 64.25 10.32
C GLU A 225 -3.44 62.95 10.46
N LEU A 226 -2.49 62.90 11.41
CA LEU A 226 -1.70 61.68 11.64
C LEU A 226 -2.56 60.50 12.13
N ALA A 227 -3.57 60.77 12.96
CA ALA A 227 -4.51 59.74 13.45
C ALA A 227 -5.37 59.19 12.28
N LEU A 228 -5.80 60.02 11.33
CA LEU A 228 -6.52 59.61 10.14
C LEU A 228 -5.62 58.80 9.20
N LEU A 229 -4.37 59.23 8.95
CA LEU A 229 -3.38 58.51 8.16
C LEU A 229 -3.06 57.13 8.77
N MET A 230 -3.04 57.09 10.12
CA MET A 230 -2.86 55.80 10.82
C MET A 230 -4.04 54.84 10.57
N LYS A 231 -5.29 55.33 10.62
CA LYS A 231 -6.47 54.51 10.35
C LYS A 231 -6.49 54.00 8.90
N ASP A 232 -6.07 54.82 7.98
CA ASP A 232 -5.95 54.44 6.58
C ASP A 232 -4.83 53.36 6.37
N ALA A 233 -3.71 53.53 7.06
CA ALA A 233 -2.63 52.52 7.06
C ALA A 233 -3.07 51.17 7.68
N GLU A 234 -3.85 51.23 8.78
CA GLU A 234 -4.44 50.07 9.43
C GLU A 234 -5.39 49.31 8.50
N LEU A 235 -6.28 50.02 7.80
CA LEU A 235 -7.19 49.42 6.80
C LEU A 235 -6.43 48.80 5.65
N ARG A 236 -5.45 49.49 5.08
CA ARG A 236 -4.61 48.93 4.02
C ARG A 236 -3.88 47.66 4.46
N ALA A 237 -3.35 47.66 5.68
CA ALA A 237 -2.65 46.52 6.25
C ALA A 237 -3.55 45.29 6.38
N VAL A 238 -4.77 45.48 6.90
CA VAL A 238 -5.77 44.39 7.03
C VAL A 238 -6.19 43.88 5.65
N SER A 239 -6.50 44.79 4.71
CA SER A 239 -6.87 44.42 3.35
C SER A 239 -5.77 43.64 2.64
N ALA A 240 -4.53 44.15 2.67
CA ALA A 240 -3.41 43.51 2.00
C ALA A 240 -3.13 42.10 2.58
N ARG A 241 -3.24 41.94 3.89
CA ARG A 241 -3.05 40.62 4.51
C ARG A 241 -4.19 39.65 4.18
N ALA A 242 -5.43 40.14 4.15
CA ALA A 242 -6.58 39.35 3.75
C ALA A 242 -6.48 38.90 2.29
N GLU A 243 -6.03 39.78 1.38
CA GLU A 243 -5.80 39.46 -0.03
C GLU A 243 -4.70 38.39 -0.19
N ASP A 244 -3.58 38.53 0.52
CA ASP A 244 -2.48 37.58 0.51
C ASP A 244 -2.94 36.20 1.04
N THR A 245 -3.64 36.18 2.18
CA THR A 245 -4.16 34.94 2.77
C THR A 245 -5.18 34.25 1.86
N THR A 246 -6.11 35.01 1.27
CA THR A 246 -7.12 34.44 0.35
C THR A 246 -6.49 33.89 -0.91
N SER A 247 -5.42 34.51 -1.42
CA SER A 247 -4.66 33.99 -2.56
C SER A 247 -4.00 32.65 -2.23
N GLN A 248 -3.40 32.52 -1.05
CA GLN A 248 -2.81 31.26 -0.61
C GLN A 248 -3.85 30.13 -0.46
N ILE A 249 -5.03 30.45 0.10
CA ILE A 249 -6.13 29.49 0.23
C ILE A 249 -6.62 29.05 -1.15
N LEU A 250 -6.66 29.95 -2.13
CA LEU A 250 -7.07 29.62 -3.49
C LEU A 250 -6.13 28.60 -4.13
N VAL A 251 -4.81 28.82 -4.01
CA VAL A 251 -3.80 27.86 -4.49
C VAL A 251 -3.96 26.50 -3.81
N SER A 252 -4.15 26.49 -2.48
CA SER A 252 -4.37 25.23 -1.75
C SER A 252 -5.67 24.52 -2.18
N ALA A 253 -6.72 25.25 -2.51
CA ALA A 253 -7.96 24.68 -3.02
C ALA A 253 -7.79 24.07 -4.42
N GLU A 254 -6.98 24.68 -5.29
CA GLU A 254 -6.64 24.11 -6.60
C GLU A 254 -5.83 22.82 -6.47
N GLU A 255 -4.86 22.77 -5.56
CA GLU A 255 -4.10 21.55 -5.24
C GLU A 255 -5.00 20.44 -4.69
N GLU A 256 -5.96 20.80 -3.83
CA GLU A 256 -6.97 19.87 -3.29
C GLU A 256 -7.84 19.29 -4.43
N PHE A 257 -8.27 20.13 -5.39
CA PHE A 257 -9.02 19.68 -6.57
C PHE A 257 -8.25 18.63 -7.37
N ALA A 258 -6.98 18.88 -7.66
CA ALA A 258 -6.12 17.93 -8.38
C ALA A 258 -5.97 16.61 -7.62
N THR A 259 -5.83 16.69 -6.29
CA THR A 259 -5.74 15.51 -5.42
C THR A 259 -7.03 14.69 -5.45
N ILE A 260 -8.20 15.32 -5.35
CA ILE A 260 -9.49 14.64 -5.39
C ILE A 260 -9.74 13.99 -6.76
N GLN A 261 -9.31 14.63 -7.84
CA GLN A 261 -9.39 14.06 -9.18
C GLN A 261 -8.54 12.79 -9.31
N SER A 262 -7.32 12.80 -8.80
CA SER A 262 -6.44 11.62 -8.76
C SER A 262 -7.03 10.48 -7.91
N ILE A 263 -7.69 10.82 -6.78
CA ILE A 263 -8.43 9.84 -5.96
C ILE A 263 -9.57 9.21 -6.77
N SER A 264 -10.33 10.01 -7.53
CA SER A 264 -11.43 9.49 -8.36
C SER A 264 -10.93 8.50 -9.42
N GLU A 265 -9.84 8.83 -10.12
CA GLU A 265 -9.21 7.94 -11.10
C GLU A 265 -8.72 6.63 -10.44
N SER A 266 -8.17 6.73 -9.23
CA SER A 266 -7.71 5.58 -8.46
C SER A 266 -8.87 4.67 -8.01
N ILE A 267 -10.02 5.25 -7.67
CA ILE A 267 -11.24 4.50 -7.32
C ILE A 267 -11.79 3.75 -8.53
N ASP A 268 -11.82 4.38 -9.70
CA ASP A 268 -12.30 3.73 -10.94
C ASP A 268 -11.39 2.53 -11.29
N ALA A 269 -10.08 2.69 -11.18
CA ALA A 269 -9.13 1.59 -11.35
C ALA A 269 -9.35 0.48 -10.31
N GLN A 270 -9.53 0.83 -9.03
CA GLN A 270 -9.79 -0.11 -7.95
C GLN A 270 -11.10 -0.88 -8.16
N CYS A 271 -12.16 -0.23 -8.64
CA CYS A 271 -13.42 -0.89 -8.97
C CYS A 271 -13.21 -1.94 -10.08
N SER A 272 -12.48 -1.59 -11.14
CA SER A 272 -12.16 -2.50 -12.24
C SER A 272 -11.33 -3.71 -11.78
N GLU A 273 -10.29 -3.48 -10.98
CA GLU A 273 -9.46 -4.56 -10.41
C GLU A 273 -10.27 -5.47 -9.47
N THR A 274 -11.16 -4.87 -8.65
CA THR A 274 -12.03 -5.64 -7.74
C THR A 274 -13.00 -6.55 -8.51
N GLU A 275 -13.50 -6.10 -9.67
CA GLU A 275 -14.36 -6.92 -10.54
C GLU A 275 -13.59 -8.09 -11.17
N GLN A 276 -12.34 -7.89 -11.55
CA GLN A 276 -11.46 -8.97 -12.03
C GLN A 276 -11.18 -9.99 -10.92
N VAL A 277 -10.91 -9.52 -9.69
CA VAL A 277 -10.71 -10.41 -8.53
C VAL A 277 -11.98 -11.19 -8.23
N ALA A 278 -13.18 -10.57 -8.30
CA ALA A 278 -14.46 -11.28 -8.12
C ALA A 278 -14.62 -12.41 -9.13
N THR A 279 -14.33 -12.18 -10.41
CA THR A 279 -14.35 -13.20 -11.46
C THR A 279 -13.37 -14.34 -11.18
N ALA A 280 -12.15 -14.01 -10.74
CA ALA A 280 -11.14 -15.02 -10.38
C ALA A 280 -11.57 -15.87 -9.17
N VAL A 281 -12.27 -15.28 -8.20
CA VAL A 281 -12.84 -15.99 -7.04
C VAL A 281 -13.96 -16.96 -7.47
N GLU A 282 -14.80 -16.57 -8.43
CA GLU A 282 -15.81 -17.47 -9.02
C GLU A 282 -15.15 -18.66 -9.73
N GLU A 283 -14.10 -18.44 -10.53
CA GLU A 283 -13.33 -19.49 -11.18
C GLU A 283 -12.63 -20.42 -10.17
N LEU A 284 -12.06 -19.85 -9.10
CA LEU A 284 -11.49 -20.63 -8.01
C LEU A 284 -12.53 -21.51 -7.32
N THR A 285 -13.73 -20.98 -7.06
CA THR A 285 -14.86 -21.76 -6.47
C THR A 285 -15.23 -22.94 -7.35
N HIS A 286 -15.27 -22.75 -8.67
CA HIS A 286 -15.53 -23.83 -9.62
C HIS A 286 -14.41 -24.89 -9.57
N SER A 287 -13.16 -24.46 -9.60
CA SER A 287 -11.98 -25.33 -9.56
C SER A 287 -11.91 -26.16 -8.27
N ILE A 288 -12.24 -25.56 -7.12
CA ILE A 288 -12.32 -26.22 -5.83
C ILE A 288 -13.36 -27.35 -5.86
N ASN A 289 -14.55 -27.09 -6.43
CA ASN A 289 -15.58 -28.11 -6.58
C ASN A 289 -15.15 -29.25 -7.51
N GLU A 290 -14.43 -28.97 -8.59
CA GLU A 290 -13.88 -29.98 -9.49
C GLU A 290 -12.81 -30.86 -8.79
N VAL A 291 -11.92 -30.25 -8.01
CA VAL A 291 -10.88 -30.98 -7.24
C VAL A 291 -11.54 -31.87 -6.19
N SER A 292 -12.58 -31.35 -5.49
CA SER A 292 -13.38 -32.12 -4.52
C SER A 292 -14.01 -33.36 -5.16
N SER A 293 -14.67 -33.17 -6.30
CA SER A 293 -15.29 -34.26 -7.05
C SER A 293 -14.26 -35.29 -7.51
N SER A 294 -13.10 -34.83 -7.98
CA SER A 294 -12.01 -35.69 -8.45
C SER A 294 -11.39 -36.51 -7.31
N ALA A 295 -11.20 -35.88 -6.15
CA ALA A 295 -10.68 -36.57 -4.95
C ALA A 295 -11.66 -37.64 -4.48
N SER A 296 -12.96 -37.36 -4.44
CA SER A 296 -14.00 -38.31 -4.09
C SER A 296 -14.08 -39.48 -5.08
N ALA A 297 -14.02 -39.19 -6.38
CA ALA A 297 -13.99 -40.22 -7.42
C ALA A 297 -12.73 -41.09 -7.33
N SER A 298 -11.56 -40.48 -7.08
CA SER A 298 -10.29 -41.19 -6.89
C SER A 298 -10.36 -42.14 -5.69
N SER A 299 -10.87 -41.66 -4.55
CA SER A 299 -11.06 -42.48 -3.35
C SER A 299 -11.95 -43.70 -3.62
N LYS A 300 -13.07 -43.52 -4.34
CA LYS A 300 -13.96 -44.60 -4.74
C LYS A 300 -13.28 -45.62 -5.65
N LEU A 301 -12.63 -45.17 -6.70
CA LEU A 301 -11.89 -46.06 -7.66
C LEU A 301 -10.79 -46.83 -6.95
N THR A 302 -10.08 -46.20 -6.04
CA THR A 302 -9.01 -46.84 -5.25
C THR A 302 -9.56 -47.91 -4.32
N SER A 303 -10.72 -47.64 -3.68
CA SER A 303 -11.41 -48.64 -2.85
C SER A 303 -11.88 -49.84 -3.64
N GLU A 304 -12.42 -49.62 -4.85
CA GLU A 304 -12.82 -50.70 -5.76
C GLU A 304 -11.57 -51.53 -6.23
N ALA A 305 -10.49 -50.85 -6.58
CA ALA A 305 -9.24 -51.50 -6.98
C ALA A 305 -8.60 -52.29 -5.83
N SER A 306 -8.69 -51.79 -4.60
CA SER A 306 -8.23 -52.48 -3.38
C SER A 306 -9.01 -53.78 -3.14
N LEU A 307 -10.34 -53.76 -3.34
CA LEU A 307 -11.18 -54.95 -3.24
C LEU A 307 -10.79 -55.99 -4.32
N GLN A 308 -10.61 -55.55 -5.59
CA GLN A 308 -10.17 -56.42 -6.67
C GLN A 308 -8.79 -57.02 -6.46
N SER A 309 -7.87 -56.24 -5.87
CA SER A 309 -6.53 -56.78 -5.51
C SER A 309 -6.62 -57.85 -4.46
N LYS A 310 -7.51 -57.67 -3.47
CA LYS A 310 -7.78 -58.67 -2.42
C LYS A 310 -8.37 -59.96 -3.00
N GLU A 311 -9.36 -59.88 -3.86
CA GLU A 311 -9.92 -61.01 -4.58
C GLU A 311 -8.89 -61.72 -5.46
N GLY A 312 -7.99 -60.95 -6.11
CA GLY A 312 -6.84 -61.46 -6.84
C GLY A 312 -5.87 -62.29 -5.96
N LEU A 313 -5.54 -61.79 -4.74
CA LEU A 313 -4.70 -62.51 -3.80
C LEU A 313 -5.37 -63.81 -3.34
N GLU A 314 -6.66 -63.84 -3.13
CA GLU A 314 -7.40 -65.04 -2.77
C GLU A 314 -7.35 -66.07 -3.91
N SER A 315 -7.54 -65.66 -5.18
CA SER A 315 -7.44 -66.51 -6.38
C SER A 315 -6.04 -67.08 -6.58
N ILE A 316 -4.99 -66.27 -6.31
CA ILE A 316 -3.59 -66.76 -6.34
C ILE A 316 -3.36 -67.81 -5.24
N SER A 317 -3.87 -67.63 -4.04
CA SER A 317 -3.78 -68.60 -2.96
C SER A 317 -4.44 -69.94 -3.34
N GLU A 318 -5.65 -69.90 -3.93
CA GLU A 318 -6.33 -71.08 -4.48
C GLU A 318 -5.49 -71.75 -5.58
N THR A 319 -4.91 -70.98 -6.48
CA THR A 319 -4.04 -71.49 -7.53
C THR A 319 -2.85 -72.25 -6.99
N ILE A 320 -2.19 -71.73 -5.97
CA ILE A 320 -1.08 -72.39 -5.28
C ILE A 320 -1.54 -73.72 -4.68
N ASN A 321 -2.70 -73.78 -4.02
CA ASN A 321 -3.24 -75.00 -3.45
C ASN A 321 -3.51 -76.06 -4.51
N VAL A 322 -4.06 -75.66 -5.66
CA VAL A 322 -4.31 -76.58 -6.79
C VAL A 322 -3.03 -77.10 -7.41
N VAL A 323 -2.02 -76.25 -7.54
CA VAL A 323 -0.69 -76.65 -8.05
C VAL A 323 0.03 -77.60 -7.08
N ASP A 324 -0.10 -77.36 -5.77
CA ASP A 324 0.45 -78.28 -4.75
C ASP A 324 -0.23 -79.64 -4.77
N ALA A 325 -1.57 -79.69 -4.96
CA ALA A 325 -2.30 -80.90 -5.14
C ALA A 325 -1.88 -81.66 -6.40
N LEU A 326 -1.71 -80.93 -7.53
CA LEU A 326 -1.19 -81.52 -8.78
C LEU A 326 0.20 -82.11 -8.61
N ALA A 327 1.11 -81.43 -7.91
CA ALA A 327 2.46 -81.95 -7.65
C ALA A 327 2.43 -83.23 -6.82
N ALA A 328 1.54 -83.32 -5.82
CA ALA A 328 1.36 -84.54 -5.03
C ALA A 328 0.82 -85.71 -5.88
N GLU A 329 -0.17 -85.45 -6.77
CA GLU A 329 -0.74 -86.47 -7.67
C GLU A 329 0.28 -87.00 -8.68
N LEU A 330 1.18 -86.12 -9.16
CA LEU A 330 2.28 -86.54 -10.06
C LEU A 330 3.27 -87.43 -9.32
N VAL A 331 3.59 -87.18 -8.07
CA VAL A 331 4.47 -88.01 -7.24
C VAL A 331 3.85 -89.39 -6.99
N GLU A 332 2.54 -89.44 -6.65
CA GLU A 332 1.83 -90.71 -6.47
C GLU A 332 1.73 -91.51 -7.78
N SER A 333 1.42 -90.85 -8.90
CA SER A 333 1.42 -91.47 -10.25
C SER A 333 2.79 -92.04 -10.62
N GLN A 334 3.89 -91.32 -10.27
CA GLN A 334 5.26 -91.76 -10.50
C GLN A 334 5.57 -93.04 -9.70
N GLU A 335 5.08 -93.16 -8.50
CA GLU A 335 5.26 -94.32 -7.64
C GLU A 335 4.53 -95.56 -8.23
N VAL A 336 3.30 -95.36 -8.67
CA VAL A 336 2.51 -96.41 -9.35
C VAL A 336 3.19 -96.90 -10.61
N ILE A 337 3.74 -96.01 -11.45
CA ILE A 337 4.45 -96.41 -12.69
C ILE A 337 5.81 -97.09 -12.35
N ASN A 338 6.52 -96.69 -11.34
CA ASN A 338 7.73 -97.34 -10.87
C ASN A 338 7.42 -98.77 -10.38
N GLN A 339 6.29 -98.97 -9.69
CA GLN A 339 5.88 -100.33 -9.27
C GLN A 339 5.54 -101.17 -10.51
N LEU A 340 4.83 -100.60 -11.54
CA LEU A 340 4.57 -101.30 -12.79
C LEU A 340 5.86 -101.71 -13.54
N ALA A 341 6.90 -100.86 -13.55
CA ALA A 341 8.21 -101.19 -14.11
C ALA A 341 8.90 -102.31 -13.37
N GLN A 342 8.83 -102.34 -12.00
CA GLN A 342 9.35 -103.45 -11.22
C GLN A 342 8.63 -104.79 -11.49
N ASP A 343 7.30 -104.76 -11.57
CA ASP A 343 6.51 -105.96 -11.82
C ASP A 343 6.74 -106.47 -13.30
N SER A 344 6.90 -105.52 -14.24
CA SER A 344 7.34 -105.92 -15.62
C SER A 344 8.72 -106.57 -15.67
N HIS A 345 9.65 -106.14 -14.82
CA HIS A 345 10.98 -106.75 -14.69
C HIS A 345 10.90 -108.14 -14.10
N LYS A 346 10.02 -108.42 -13.16
CA LYS A 346 9.74 -109.78 -12.62
C LYS A 346 9.15 -110.65 -13.72
N ILE A 347 8.20 -110.16 -14.58
CA ILE A 347 7.65 -110.92 -15.67
C ILE A 347 8.75 -111.31 -16.70
N GLU A 348 9.62 -110.31 -17.02
CA GLU A 348 10.78 -110.55 -17.91
C GLU A 348 11.65 -111.70 -17.44
N SER A 349 11.98 -111.74 -16.16
CA SER A 349 12.75 -112.82 -15.51
C SER A 349 12.03 -114.18 -15.61
N ILE A 350 10.69 -114.25 -15.47
CA ILE A 350 9.90 -115.49 -15.67
C ILE A 350 9.93 -115.94 -17.15
N LEU A 351 9.80 -114.99 -18.07
CA LEU A 351 9.84 -115.29 -19.50
C LEU A 351 11.17 -115.87 -19.95
N GLU A 352 12.32 -115.40 -19.41
CA GLU A 352 13.63 -115.91 -19.67
C GLU A 352 13.72 -117.39 -19.22
N VAL A 353 13.14 -117.73 -18.03
CA VAL A 353 13.06 -119.10 -17.54
C VAL A 353 12.18 -119.96 -18.53
N ILE A 354 10.99 -119.45 -18.96
CA ILE A 354 10.09 -120.14 -19.85
C ILE A 354 10.80 -120.42 -21.19
N SER A 355 11.50 -119.36 -21.74
CA SER A 355 12.27 -119.52 -23.00
C SER A 355 13.34 -120.64 -22.84
N THR A 356 14.09 -120.62 -21.68
CA THR A 356 15.10 -121.63 -21.37
C THR A 356 14.48 -123.04 -21.26
N ILE A 357 13.31 -123.21 -20.61
CA ILE A 357 12.60 -124.50 -20.52
C ILE A 357 12.11 -124.93 -21.94
N SER A 358 11.63 -123.97 -22.69
CA SER A 358 11.18 -124.26 -24.06
C SER A 358 12.31 -124.80 -24.96
N ASP A 359 13.47 -124.12 -24.90
CA ASP A 359 14.68 -124.55 -25.64
C ASP A 359 15.17 -125.96 -25.19
N GLN A 360 15.18 -126.19 -23.89
CA GLN A 360 15.49 -127.51 -23.30
C GLN A 360 14.51 -128.59 -23.73
N THR A 361 13.20 -128.24 -23.75
CA THR A 361 12.15 -129.18 -24.16
C THR A 361 12.22 -129.45 -25.68
N ASN A 362 12.53 -128.48 -26.47
CA ASN A 362 12.76 -128.60 -27.92
C ASN A 362 13.98 -129.54 -28.19
N LEU A 363 15.07 -129.37 -27.43
CA LEU A 363 16.27 -130.25 -27.50
C LEU A 363 15.94 -131.68 -27.01
N LEU A 364 15.17 -131.83 -25.89
CA LEU A 364 14.72 -133.17 -25.42
C LEU A 364 13.83 -133.84 -26.48
N ALA A 365 12.88 -133.10 -27.05
CA ALA A 365 12.01 -133.62 -28.07
C ALA A 365 12.75 -134.03 -29.38
N LEU A 366 13.79 -133.23 -29.75
CA LEU A 366 14.70 -133.56 -30.87
C LEU A 366 15.45 -134.87 -30.60
N ASN A 367 16.04 -135.03 -29.41
CA ASN A 367 16.72 -136.25 -28.99
C ASN A 367 15.78 -137.45 -28.95
N ALA A 368 14.53 -137.27 -28.49
CA ALA A 368 13.50 -138.31 -28.49
C ALA A 368 13.07 -138.67 -29.97
N ALA A 369 12.94 -137.68 -30.84
CA ALA A 369 12.63 -137.90 -32.22
C ALA A 369 13.75 -138.66 -32.96
N ILE A 370 15.03 -138.34 -32.68
CA ILE A 370 16.20 -138.98 -33.19
C ILE A 370 16.21 -140.50 -32.73
N GLU A 371 15.97 -140.74 -31.47
CA GLU A 371 15.98 -142.08 -30.90
C GLU A 371 14.79 -142.97 -31.37
N ALA A 372 13.60 -142.29 -31.54
CA ALA A 372 12.42 -142.92 -32.12
C ALA A 372 12.68 -143.32 -33.60
N ALA A 373 13.35 -142.47 -34.39
CA ALA A 373 13.78 -142.77 -35.76
C ALA A 373 14.80 -143.93 -35.81
N ARG A 374 15.62 -144.06 -34.77
CA ARG A 374 16.62 -145.11 -34.60
C ARG A 374 16.03 -146.48 -34.27
N ALA A 375 14.83 -146.47 -33.60
CA ALA A 375 14.05 -147.67 -33.27
C ALA A 375 13.20 -148.22 -34.42
N GLY A 376 13.18 -147.57 -35.57
CA GLY A 376 12.49 -148.03 -36.75
C GLY A 376 10.97 -148.13 -36.61
N GLU A 377 10.33 -149.17 -37.11
CA GLU A 377 8.84 -149.34 -37.08
C GLU A 377 8.29 -149.35 -35.64
N ALA A 378 9.02 -149.76 -34.64
CA ALA A 378 8.63 -149.79 -33.24
C ALA A 378 8.61 -148.39 -32.58
N GLY A 379 9.31 -147.42 -33.14
CA GLY A 379 9.42 -146.09 -32.64
C GLY A 379 8.43 -145.06 -33.27
N ARG A 380 7.68 -145.49 -34.27
CA ARG A 380 6.84 -144.62 -35.08
C ARG A 380 5.79 -143.77 -34.32
N GLY A 381 5.15 -144.39 -33.31
CA GLY A 381 4.23 -143.66 -32.34
C GLY A 381 4.97 -142.64 -31.50
N PHE A 382 6.18 -143.02 -31.01
CA PHE A 382 7.01 -142.08 -30.24
C PHE A 382 7.57 -140.90 -31.07
N ALA A 383 7.89 -141.15 -32.33
CA ALA A 383 8.35 -140.10 -33.23
C ALA A 383 7.26 -138.98 -33.47
N VAL A 384 5.99 -139.40 -33.68
CA VAL A 384 4.90 -138.45 -33.81
C VAL A 384 4.72 -137.59 -32.49
N VAL A 385 4.80 -138.27 -31.32
CA VAL A 385 4.68 -137.48 -30.04
C VAL A 385 5.87 -136.56 -29.84
N ALA A 386 7.10 -137.04 -30.22
CA ALA A 386 8.27 -136.21 -30.12
C ALA A 386 8.25 -135.02 -31.04
N ASP A 387 7.81 -135.18 -32.27
CA ASP A 387 7.58 -134.02 -33.21
C ASP A 387 6.48 -133.10 -32.73
N GLU A 388 5.38 -133.57 -32.16
CA GLU A 388 4.35 -132.76 -31.53
C GLU A 388 4.83 -131.94 -30.32
N VAL A 389 5.61 -132.60 -29.44
CA VAL A 389 6.26 -131.94 -28.32
C VAL A 389 7.26 -130.91 -28.80
N ARG A 390 8.03 -131.19 -29.88
CA ARG A 390 8.96 -130.27 -30.45
C ARG A 390 8.25 -129.03 -31.05
N ASN A 391 7.13 -129.27 -31.77
CA ASN A 391 6.30 -128.18 -32.35
C ASN A 391 5.66 -127.32 -31.21
N LEU A 392 5.22 -127.95 -30.16
CA LEU A 392 4.64 -127.20 -29.00
C LEU A 392 5.71 -126.40 -28.24
N ALA A 393 6.92 -126.98 -28.08
CA ALA A 393 8.05 -126.24 -27.51
C ALA A 393 8.43 -125.02 -28.39
N SER A 394 8.60 -125.24 -29.70
CA SER A 394 8.88 -124.11 -30.61
C SER A 394 7.79 -123.03 -30.60
N LYS A 395 6.54 -123.39 -30.53
CA LYS A 395 5.41 -122.39 -30.36
C LYS A 395 5.53 -121.72 -29.04
N THR A 396 5.82 -122.42 -27.97
CA THR A 396 5.95 -121.78 -26.60
C THR A 396 7.13 -120.84 -26.57
N GLY A 397 8.26 -121.13 -27.20
CA GLY A 397 9.40 -120.23 -27.31
C GLY A 397 9.10 -119.02 -28.14
N SER A 398 8.37 -119.19 -29.25
CA SER A 398 7.96 -118.03 -30.06
C SER A 398 7.03 -117.13 -29.31
N SER A 399 6.02 -117.67 -28.57
CA SER A 399 5.08 -116.90 -27.75
C SER A 399 5.83 -116.20 -26.55
N ALA A 400 6.80 -116.85 -25.98
CA ALA A 400 7.60 -116.25 -24.94
C ALA A 400 8.41 -115.06 -25.43
N ASN A 401 8.99 -115.15 -26.69
CA ASN A 401 9.70 -114.08 -27.33
C ASN A 401 8.76 -112.87 -27.70
N GLU A 402 7.56 -113.19 -28.13
CA GLU A 402 6.57 -112.16 -28.45
C GLU A 402 6.17 -111.42 -27.17
N ILE A 403 5.90 -112.12 -26.04
CA ILE A 403 5.60 -111.56 -24.78
C ILE A 403 6.81 -110.77 -24.22
N HIS A 404 8.05 -111.27 -24.43
CA HIS A 404 9.28 -110.56 -23.97
C HIS A 404 9.39 -109.24 -24.75
N SER A 405 9.11 -109.18 -26.04
CA SER A 405 9.07 -107.88 -26.81
C SER A 405 7.99 -106.92 -26.29
N MET A 406 6.80 -107.44 -25.93
CA MET A 406 5.75 -106.63 -25.29
C MET A 406 6.15 -106.05 -23.93
N ILE A 407 6.86 -106.86 -23.11
CA ILE A 407 7.36 -106.41 -21.76
C ILE A 407 8.44 -105.34 -21.94
N ASP A 408 9.41 -105.47 -22.88
CA ASP A 408 10.43 -104.47 -23.17
C ASP A 408 9.79 -103.15 -23.66
N GLN A 409 8.76 -103.21 -24.50
CA GLN A 409 8.01 -102.05 -24.96
C GLN A 409 7.29 -101.40 -23.75
N LEU A 410 6.69 -102.20 -22.83
CA LEU A 410 6.02 -101.72 -21.64
C LEU A 410 6.97 -101.02 -20.67
N GLN A 411 8.16 -101.60 -20.42
CA GLN A 411 9.23 -100.99 -19.60
C GLN A 411 9.72 -99.67 -20.22
N THR A 412 9.88 -99.57 -21.54
CA THR A 412 10.27 -98.38 -22.25
C THR A 412 9.20 -97.30 -22.14
N THR A 413 7.92 -97.68 -22.22
CA THR A 413 6.78 -96.75 -22.02
C THR A 413 6.69 -96.27 -20.57
N ALA A 414 6.91 -97.17 -19.60
CA ALA A 414 6.94 -96.82 -18.19
C ALA A 414 8.04 -95.78 -17.85
N ARG A 415 9.28 -96.01 -18.36
CA ARG A 415 10.39 -95.05 -18.19
C ARG A 415 10.05 -93.71 -18.81
N LYS A 416 9.45 -93.65 -19.99
CA LYS A 416 9.02 -92.41 -20.63
C LYS A 416 7.90 -91.72 -19.83
N ALA A 417 7.00 -92.49 -19.22
CA ALA A 417 5.96 -91.91 -18.33
C ALA A 417 6.55 -91.27 -17.04
N VAL A 418 7.53 -91.91 -16.38
CA VAL A 418 8.27 -91.37 -15.25
C VAL A 418 8.98 -90.04 -15.60
N ASP A 419 9.73 -90.01 -16.78
CA ASP A 419 10.40 -88.78 -17.22
C ASP A 419 9.38 -87.62 -17.49
N THR A 420 8.21 -88.00 -18.02
CA THR A 420 7.14 -87.00 -18.26
C THR A 420 6.55 -86.47 -16.93
N MET A 421 6.37 -87.36 -15.97
CA MET A 421 5.88 -86.94 -14.62
C MET A 421 6.91 -86.11 -13.89
N GLU A 422 8.19 -86.37 -13.96
CA GLU A 422 9.25 -85.56 -13.37
C GLU A 422 9.27 -84.15 -13.98
N LYS A 423 9.16 -84.07 -15.34
CA LYS A 423 9.01 -82.77 -16.05
C LYS A 423 7.73 -82.01 -15.57
N GLY A 424 6.64 -82.75 -15.43
CA GLY A 424 5.38 -82.19 -14.87
C GLY A 424 5.56 -81.62 -13.48
N GLY A 425 6.28 -82.32 -12.59
CA GLY A 425 6.63 -81.86 -11.26
C GLY A 425 7.48 -80.59 -11.26
N GLN A 426 8.49 -80.53 -12.13
CA GLN A 426 9.31 -79.30 -12.31
C GLN A 426 8.48 -78.12 -12.80
N LEU A 427 7.57 -78.33 -13.74
CA LEU A 427 6.64 -77.28 -14.24
C LEU A 427 5.69 -76.84 -13.15
N SER A 428 5.18 -77.74 -12.29
CA SER A 428 4.31 -77.38 -11.15
C SER A 428 5.05 -76.50 -10.16
N GLU A 429 6.33 -76.80 -9.84
CA GLU A 429 7.13 -75.94 -8.97
C GLU A 429 7.38 -74.55 -9.57
N GLN A 430 7.67 -74.48 -10.90
CA GLN A 430 7.78 -73.18 -11.60
C GLN A 430 6.49 -72.39 -11.55
N CYS A 431 5.33 -73.03 -11.77
CA CYS A 431 4.01 -72.38 -11.65
C CYS A 431 3.76 -71.84 -10.23
N LYS A 432 4.14 -72.59 -9.20
CA LYS A 432 4.03 -72.16 -7.80
C LYS A 432 4.89 -70.93 -7.53
N GLN A 433 6.14 -70.95 -7.98
CA GLN A 433 7.05 -69.78 -7.82
C GLN A 433 6.48 -68.56 -8.54
N GLN A 434 5.94 -68.68 -9.77
CA GLN A 434 5.34 -67.59 -10.52
C GLN A 434 4.07 -67.08 -9.85
N ALA A 435 3.23 -67.94 -9.28
CA ALA A 435 2.05 -67.57 -8.53
C ALA A 435 2.42 -66.78 -7.28
N ASN A 436 3.42 -67.22 -6.49
CA ASN A 436 3.92 -66.48 -5.35
C ASN A 436 4.45 -65.11 -5.73
N GLN A 437 5.18 -64.97 -6.83
CA GLN A 437 5.69 -63.73 -7.35
C GLN A 437 4.55 -62.76 -7.73
N THR A 438 3.49 -63.28 -8.35
CA THR A 438 2.29 -62.51 -8.66
C THR A 438 1.55 -62.06 -7.42
N GLY A 439 1.46 -62.91 -6.38
CA GLY A 439 0.89 -62.57 -5.06
C GLY A 439 1.61 -61.41 -4.41
N ASN A 440 2.95 -61.43 -4.36
CA ASN A 440 3.78 -60.35 -3.82
C ASN A 440 3.56 -59.03 -4.57
N VAL A 441 3.39 -59.06 -5.89
CA VAL A 441 3.08 -57.83 -6.69
C VAL A 441 1.70 -57.29 -6.34
N LEU A 442 0.69 -58.14 -6.17
CA LEU A 442 -0.66 -57.74 -5.78
C LEU A 442 -0.69 -57.13 -4.39
N GLU A 443 0.07 -57.67 -3.45
CA GLU A 443 0.23 -57.11 -2.10
C GLU A 443 0.87 -55.72 -2.11
N GLN A 444 1.92 -55.51 -2.94
CA GLN A 444 2.51 -54.18 -3.16
C GLN A 444 1.53 -53.20 -3.80
N ILE A 445 0.65 -53.66 -4.70
CA ILE A 445 -0.40 -52.84 -5.32
C ILE A 445 -1.40 -52.46 -4.22
N PHE A 446 -1.83 -53.35 -3.36
CA PHE A 446 -2.73 -53.08 -2.24
C PHE A 446 -2.19 -51.98 -1.33
N ASP A 447 -0.93 -52.09 -0.88
CA ASP A 447 -0.26 -51.06 -0.05
C ASP A 447 -0.21 -49.69 -0.72
N LYS A 448 0.02 -49.66 -2.05
CA LYS A 448 0.02 -48.40 -2.82
C LYS A 448 -1.37 -47.78 -2.93
N LEU A 449 -2.41 -48.60 -3.10
CA LEU A 449 -3.79 -48.16 -3.16
C LEU A 449 -4.25 -47.57 -1.82
N GLU A 450 -3.84 -48.14 -0.70
CA GLU A 450 -4.09 -47.59 0.63
C GLU A 450 -3.51 -46.18 0.77
N LYS A 451 -2.25 -45.96 0.34
CA LYS A 451 -1.63 -44.63 0.33
C LYS A 451 -2.34 -43.61 -0.58
N VAL A 452 -2.86 -44.06 -1.73
CA VAL A 452 -3.64 -43.19 -2.63
C VAL A 452 -4.99 -42.82 -1.98
N THR A 453 -5.62 -43.74 -1.25
CA THR A 453 -6.84 -43.46 -0.50
C THR A 453 -6.60 -42.42 0.60
N ASP A 454 -5.51 -42.54 1.37
CA ASP A 454 -5.13 -41.56 2.39
C ASP A 454 -4.82 -40.21 1.78
N SER A 455 -4.10 -40.16 0.64
CA SER A 455 -3.81 -38.92 -0.06
C SER A 455 -5.09 -38.26 -0.59
N SER A 456 -6.03 -39.02 -1.11
CA SER A 456 -7.34 -38.51 -1.58
C SER A 456 -8.15 -37.91 -0.42
N HIS A 457 -8.09 -38.51 0.76
CA HIS A 457 -8.73 -37.99 1.96
C HIS A 457 -8.08 -36.67 2.42
N GLN A 458 -6.75 -36.57 2.42
CA GLN A 458 -6.03 -35.34 2.74
C GLN A 458 -6.38 -34.21 1.75
N ILE A 459 -6.49 -34.54 0.44
CA ILE A 459 -6.94 -33.57 -0.57
C ILE A 459 -8.36 -33.08 -0.26
N ALA A 460 -9.28 -33.95 0.13
CA ALA A 460 -10.64 -33.55 0.47
C ALA A 460 -10.67 -32.58 1.67
N VAL A 461 -9.89 -32.83 2.70
CA VAL A 461 -9.76 -31.90 3.84
C VAL A 461 -9.18 -30.55 3.43
N ALA A 462 -8.11 -30.55 2.61
CA ALA A 462 -7.52 -29.32 2.11
C ALA A 462 -8.48 -28.51 1.21
N VAL A 463 -9.31 -29.17 0.45
CA VAL A 463 -10.35 -28.56 -0.40
C VAL A 463 -11.45 -27.89 0.45
N ASP A 464 -11.87 -28.53 1.55
CA ASP A 464 -12.82 -27.92 2.48
C ASP A 464 -12.25 -26.63 3.11
N GLU A 465 -10.98 -26.65 3.57
CA GLU A 465 -10.30 -25.46 4.07
C GLU A 465 -10.16 -24.37 2.99
N GLN A 466 -9.82 -24.75 1.75
CA GLN A 466 -9.76 -23.79 0.63
C GLN A 466 -11.12 -23.17 0.30
N SER A 467 -12.20 -23.94 0.41
CA SER A 467 -13.56 -23.43 0.20
C SER A 467 -13.90 -22.35 1.22
N GLU A 468 -13.56 -22.56 2.50
CA GLU A 468 -13.79 -21.58 3.58
C GLU A 468 -12.99 -20.28 3.34
N VAL A 469 -11.71 -20.41 3.00
CA VAL A 469 -10.86 -19.25 2.65
C VAL A 469 -11.38 -18.50 1.43
N THR A 470 -11.81 -19.21 0.39
CA THR A 470 -12.36 -18.60 -0.82
C THR A 470 -13.65 -17.82 -0.53
N GLN A 471 -14.48 -18.32 0.37
CA GLN A 471 -15.68 -17.62 0.82
C GLN A 471 -15.34 -16.36 1.62
N GLU A 472 -14.30 -16.39 2.45
CA GLU A 472 -13.80 -15.21 3.17
C GLU A 472 -13.23 -14.16 2.18
N VAL A 473 -12.46 -14.60 1.17
CA VAL A 473 -11.96 -13.70 0.11
C VAL A 473 -13.13 -13.05 -0.63
N ASN A 474 -14.19 -13.79 -0.97
CA ASN A 474 -15.38 -13.24 -1.62
C ASN A 474 -16.05 -12.14 -0.77
N MET A 475 -16.21 -12.37 0.53
CA MET A 475 -16.74 -11.36 1.45
C MET A 475 -15.84 -10.10 1.48
N ASN A 476 -14.53 -10.26 1.47
CA ASN A 476 -13.61 -9.15 1.44
C ASN A 476 -13.68 -8.36 0.14
N VAL A 477 -13.84 -9.02 -1.01
CA VAL A 477 -14.06 -8.39 -2.33
C VAL A 477 -15.31 -7.51 -2.32
N VAL A 478 -16.43 -8.02 -1.78
CA VAL A 478 -17.68 -7.25 -1.63
C VAL A 478 -17.44 -6.01 -0.76
N LYS A 479 -16.73 -6.16 0.36
CA LYS A 479 -16.41 -5.05 1.28
C LYS A 479 -15.50 -4.00 0.66
N ILE A 480 -14.51 -4.41 -0.14
CA ILE A 480 -13.64 -3.48 -0.88
C ILE A 480 -14.46 -2.66 -1.87
N ARG A 481 -15.40 -3.29 -2.58
CA ARG A 481 -16.31 -2.59 -3.50
C ARG A 481 -17.20 -1.58 -2.79
N GLU A 482 -17.76 -1.92 -1.63
CA GLU A 482 -18.56 -1.00 -0.81
C GLU A 482 -17.72 0.21 -0.34
N LEU A 483 -16.48 -0.04 0.11
CA LEU A 483 -15.55 1.02 0.50
C LEU A 483 -15.17 1.93 -0.68
N ALA A 484 -14.92 1.38 -1.86
CA ALA A 484 -14.64 2.16 -3.07
C ALA A 484 -15.82 3.08 -3.42
N LEU A 485 -17.05 2.57 -3.39
CA LEU A 485 -18.26 3.38 -3.64
C LEU A 485 -18.47 4.47 -2.58
N ALA A 486 -18.22 4.18 -1.31
CA ALA A 486 -18.29 5.16 -0.23
C ALA A 486 -17.22 6.26 -0.41
N THR A 487 -16.00 5.87 -0.81
CA THR A 487 -14.92 6.81 -1.09
C THR A 487 -15.24 7.68 -2.30
N ALA A 488 -15.81 7.12 -3.38
CA ALA A 488 -16.28 7.88 -4.54
C ALA A 488 -17.31 8.96 -4.14
N THR A 489 -18.29 8.59 -3.31
CA THR A 489 -19.30 9.52 -2.79
C THR A 489 -18.66 10.63 -1.96
N THR A 490 -17.71 10.29 -1.09
CA THR A 490 -16.98 11.27 -0.26
C THR A 490 -16.14 12.21 -1.13
N SER A 491 -15.47 11.70 -2.16
CA SER A 491 -14.72 12.51 -3.13
C SER A 491 -15.62 13.49 -3.87
N SER A 492 -16.79 13.07 -4.33
CA SER A 492 -17.78 13.92 -4.98
C SER A 492 -18.25 15.06 -4.07
N HIS A 493 -18.54 14.79 -2.80
CA HIS A 493 -18.87 15.83 -1.80
C HIS A 493 -17.70 16.77 -1.53
N SER A 494 -16.45 16.26 -1.52
CA SER A 494 -15.26 17.11 -1.35
C SER A 494 -15.10 18.06 -2.53
N ILE A 495 -15.33 17.63 -3.78
CA ILE A 495 -15.34 18.49 -4.95
C ILE A 495 -16.35 19.63 -4.79
N GLU A 496 -17.58 19.33 -4.39
CA GLU A 496 -18.63 20.33 -4.20
C GLU A 496 -18.24 21.36 -3.13
N ARG A 497 -17.68 20.88 -1.99
CA ARG A 497 -17.25 21.76 -0.89
C ARG A 497 -16.08 22.64 -1.28
N THR A 498 -15.07 22.09 -1.97
CA THR A 498 -13.91 22.86 -2.45
C THR A 498 -14.33 23.88 -3.50
N SER A 499 -15.24 23.54 -4.42
CA SER A 499 -15.81 24.48 -5.38
C SER A 499 -16.53 25.64 -4.69
N LYS A 500 -17.31 25.36 -3.64
CA LYS A 500 -17.95 26.40 -2.83
C LYS A 500 -16.94 27.28 -2.12
N LEU A 501 -15.89 26.68 -1.53
CA LEU A 501 -14.81 27.43 -0.87
C LEU A 501 -14.13 28.39 -1.85
N VAL A 502 -13.81 27.95 -3.06
CA VAL A 502 -13.24 28.81 -4.13
C VAL A 502 -14.16 30.00 -4.42
N SER A 503 -15.46 29.75 -4.58
CA SER A 503 -16.44 30.81 -4.82
C SER A 503 -16.52 31.84 -3.67
N ASP A 504 -16.51 31.36 -2.42
CA ASP A 504 -16.56 32.23 -1.23
C ASP A 504 -15.27 33.07 -1.12
N ILE A 505 -14.11 32.50 -1.44
CA ILE A 505 -12.83 33.23 -1.49
C ILE A 505 -12.82 34.28 -2.58
N GLU A 506 -13.31 33.99 -3.79
CA GLU A 506 -13.42 34.99 -4.86
C GLU A 506 -14.33 36.14 -4.49
N GLN A 507 -15.43 35.89 -3.76
CA GLN A 507 -16.30 36.94 -3.24
C GLN A 507 -15.56 37.79 -2.23
N LEU A 508 -14.79 37.18 -1.31
CA LEU A 508 -13.99 37.90 -0.32
C LEU A 508 -12.91 38.76 -0.99
N GLN A 509 -12.22 38.24 -2.00
CA GLN A 509 -11.24 39.01 -2.78
C GLN A 509 -11.87 40.22 -3.48
N ARG A 510 -13.07 40.05 -4.07
CA ARG A 510 -13.82 41.15 -4.69
C ARG A 510 -14.19 42.23 -3.67
N LEU A 511 -14.62 41.84 -2.49
CA LEU A 511 -14.94 42.74 -1.39
C LEU A 511 -13.69 43.50 -0.90
N MET A 512 -12.54 42.80 -0.73
CA MET A 512 -11.28 43.44 -0.34
C MET A 512 -10.79 44.48 -1.35
N LYS A 513 -10.91 44.21 -2.66
CA LYS A 513 -10.55 45.17 -3.72
C LYS A 513 -11.33 46.47 -3.65
N GLN A 514 -12.59 46.44 -3.20
CA GLN A 514 -13.39 47.67 -3.02
C GLN A 514 -12.83 48.54 -1.89
N PHE A 515 -12.27 47.96 -0.82
CA PHE A 515 -11.65 48.71 0.26
C PHE A 515 -10.24 49.22 -0.05
N THR A 516 -9.55 48.63 -1.02
CA THR A 516 -8.18 49.03 -1.40
C THR A 516 -8.19 50.14 -2.47
N GLN A 517 -9.29 50.27 -3.26
CA GLN A 517 -9.43 51.26 -4.35
C GLN A 517 -10.11 52.55 -3.90
N ALA A 518 -10.67 52.62 -2.70
CA ALA A 518 -11.29 53.80 -2.12
C ALA A 518 -10.28 54.61 -1.28
#